data_b636095255cfa1edc3872b4ba0fac34a
#
_entry.id   b636095255cfa1edc3872b4ba0fac34a
#
_cell.length_a   1.000
_cell.length_b   1.000
_cell.length_c   1.000
_cell.angle_alpha   90.00
_cell.angle_beta   90.00
_cell.angle_gamma   90.00
#
_symmetry.space_group_name_H-M   'P 1'
#
loop_
_entity.id
_entity.type
_entity.pdbx_description
1 polymer ?
#
loop_
_entity_poly.entity_id
_entity_poly.type
_entity_poly.pdbx_seq_one_letter_code
_entity_poly.pdbx_strand_id
1 'polypeptide(L)'
;MKRHFLCAALLVFVCCTPQETKAAQNHIAFDPNTYYSQLIINSNLYHFHCNTGKVGGLGRYDASTGTVSEGEYVKSRGFDYVNGLVFKATLEAIQQHYNTEGLREDAYSWFKSVEEFGNRYYNDSRDGKSLDDLNACKLYFGLYDITKAGGLGLVDGRNYENSTTASHCQTAKGKALSGLSTHNSTYSISSSTSNTFCGNSSTYEGGWWHKDNYENQLWLDGQYMGPALLAMMVADGRYISGSAADDWAIIRKQFDMCWNRLWDSEKKLLYHAFSANPTSSQTTNWADHSGSYATNPHYGVSSEFWGRAAGWYFFALVDILEQMDKAGKHDADYDEFLRQLEAVADGLLDRQDPTTGCWCQLLQYENGEVPDGCSTANYLESSASAIFTATFLKGMRLGYLSKSKYETAAKKAYKGFVEQFIVENTGGEDSGNAYSIIKCCASAGLSSDRDGSAKYYLAENSNKDTKVINDYTEGKVLGAFILAATEYERAYPPAAAAEDTGGECRCLRVTITE
;
A
#
# COMPACT_ATOMS: atom_id res chain seq x y z
N MET A 1 43.90 39.50 -62.38
CA MET A 1 43.07 39.58 -61.16
C MET A 1 42.43 38.22 -60.97
N LYS A 2 42.99 37.36 -60.13
CA LYS A 2 42.46 36.07 -59.77
C LYS A 2 41.80 36.17 -58.38
N ARG A 3 40.47 35.94 -58.27
CA ARG A 3 39.76 35.93 -57.01
C ARG A 3 39.82 34.50 -56.48
N HIS A 4 40.36 34.29 -55.29
CA HIS A 4 40.28 33.04 -54.55
C HIS A 4 39.02 33.05 -53.74
N PHE A 5 38.16 31.99 -53.92
CA PHE A 5 37.06 31.68 -53.02
C PHE A 5 37.61 30.75 -51.94
N LEU A 6 37.53 31.19 -50.69
CA LEU A 6 37.78 30.37 -49.52
C LEU A 6 36.44 29.66 -49.17
N CYS A 7 36.39 28.34 -49.28
CA CYS A 7 35.28 27.56 -48.77
C CYS A 7 35.56 27.21 -47.29
N ALA A 8 34.82 27.82 -46.36
CA ALA A 8 34.87 27.42 -44.95
C ALA A 8 33.96 26.21 -44.74
N ALA A 9 34.53 25.05 -44.46
CA ALA A 9 33.82 23.86 -44.06
C ALA A 9 33.41 23.99 -42.58
N LEU A 10 32.12 24.09 -42.31
CA LEU A 10 31.54 24.06 -40.97
C LEU A 10 31.48 22.60 -40.52
N LEU A 11 32.39 22.18 -39.64
CA LEU A 11 32.30 20.88 -38.94
C LEU A 11 31.25 20.99 -37.85
N VAL A 12 30.08 20.41 -38.10
CA VAL A 12 29.07 20.19 -37.05
C VAL A 12 29.52 18.96 -36.25
N PHE A 13 30.05 19.18 -35.07
CA PHE A 13 30.19 18.12 -34.07
C PHE A 13 28.79 17.75 -33.54
N VAL A 14 28.21 16.67 -34.04
CA VAL A 14 27.09 16.02 -33.39
C VAL A 14 27.65 15.31 -32.15
N CYS A 15 27.49 15.91 -30.99
CA CYS A 15 27.71 15.24 -29.71
C CYS A 15 26.61 14.16 -29.57
N CYS A 16 26.89 12.95 -30.03
CA CYS A 16 26.12 11.80 -29.61
C CYS A 16 26.44 11.54 -28.14
N THR A 17 25.62 12.04 -27.22
CA THR A 17 25.57 11.48 -25.87
C THR A 17 25.22 10.02 -26.01
N PRO A 18 25.92 9.08 -25.36
CA PRO A 18 25.50 7.70 -25.35
C PRO A 18 24.10 7.66 -24.74
N GLN A 19 23.12 7.27 -25.51
CA GLN A 19 21.82 6.91 -25.02
C GLN A 19 22.09 5.61 -24.23
N GLU A 20 22.05 5.68 -22.89
CA GLU A 20 22.10 4.47 -22.07
C GLU A 20 20.97 3.57 -22.56
N THR A 21 21.33 2.53 -23.25
CA THR A 21 20.40 1.46 -23.59
C THR A 21 20.00 0.81 -22.27
N LYS A 22 18.82 1.15 -21.75
CA LYS A 22 18.23 0.43 -20.61
C LYS A 22 18.32 -1.05 -20.95
N ALA A 23 19.00 -1.82 -20.10
CA ALA A 23 19.04 -3.27 -20.23
C ALA A 23 17.61 -3.80 -20.36
N ALA A 24 17.38 -4.76 -21.26
CA ALA A 24 16.06 -5.37 -21.40
C ALA A 24 15.68 -6.00 -20.05
N GLN A 25 14.55 -5.59 -19.49
CA GLN A 25 14.08 -6.15 -18.23
C GLN A 25 13.59 -7.58 -18.47
N ASN A 26 14.17 -8.53 -17.76
CA ASN A 26 13.80 -9.94 -17.86
C ASN A 26 12.59 -10.22 -16.96
N HIS A 27 11.40 -10.14 -17.53
CA HIS A 27 10.17 -10.59 -16.85
C HIS A 27 10.25 -12.08 -16.55
N ILE A 28 9.74 -12.49 -15.39
CA ILE A 28 9.67 -13.89 -15.03
C ILE A 28 8.32 -14.51 -15.44
N ALA A 29 8.33 -15.82 -15.72
CA ALA A 29 7.09 -16.57 -15.89
C ALA A 29 6.52 -16.98 -14.54
N PHE A 30 5.18 -17.04 -14.43
CA PHE A 30 4.54 -17.57 -13.24
C PHE A 30 4.76 -19.09 -13.12
N ASP A 31 5.29 -19.52 -11.97
CA ASP A 31 5.40 -20.93 -11.57
C ASP A 31 4.59 -21.18 -10.30
N PRO A 32 3.55 -22.05 -10.34
CA PRO A 32 2.71 -22.34 -9.17
C PRO A 32 3.45 -23.04 -8.02
N ASN A 33 4.68 -23.50 -8.25
CA ASN A 33 5.52 -24.16 -7.23
C ASN A 33 6.48 -23.18 -6.53
N THR A 34 6.45 -21.90 -6.87
CA THR A 34 7.32 -20.88 -6.28
C THR A 34 6.59 -20.16 -5.13
N TYR A 35 7.26 -20.02 -3.98
CA TYR A 35 6.87 -19.10 -2.93
C TYR A 35 7.32 -17.68 -3.28
N TYR A 36 6.42 -16.91 -3.90
CA TYR A 36 6.74 -15.53 -4.32
C TYR A 36 6.86 -14.58 -3.12
N SER A 37 6.20 -14.86 -1.99
CA SER A 37 6.45 -14.13 -0.76
C SER A 37 7.92 -14.23 -0.33
N GLN A 38 8.49 -15.46 -0.32
CA GLN A 38 9.90 -15.69 -0.01
C GLN A 38 10.82 -15.01 -1.02
N LEU A 39 10.55 -15.20 -2.33
CA LEU A 39 11.37 -14.64 -3.42
C LEU A 39 11.50 -13.12 -3.27
N ILE A 40 10.38 -12.43 -3.06
CA ILE A 40 10.33 -10.97 -3.02
C ILE A 40 10.80 -10.41 -1.68
N ILE A 41 10.50 -11.05 -0.54
CA ILE A 41 11.01 -10.63 0.76
C ILE A 41 12.54 -10.75 0.78
N ASN A 42 13.09 -11.90 0.39
CA ASN A 42 14.54 -12.10 0.38
C ASN A 42 15.28 -11.13 -0.55
N SER A 43 14.64 -10.75 -1.67
CA SER A 43 15.22 -9.79 -2.61
C SER A 43 15.16 -8.35 -2.10
N ASN A 44 14.11 -7.93 -1.39
CA ASN A 44 13.83 -6.51 -1.21
C ASN A 44 13.72 -6.03 0.25
N LEU A 45 13.53 -6.92 1.25
CA LEU A 45 13.30 -6.52 2.64
C LEU A 45 14.41 -5.63 3.21
N TYR A 46 15.61 -5.83 2.73
CA TYR A 46 16.82 -5.17 3.23
C TYR A 46 17.18 -3.91 2.45
N HIS A 47 16.58 -3.71 1.28
CA HIS A 47 16.74 -2.53 0.46
C HIS A 47 15.55 -2.35 -0.49
N PHE A 48 14.80 -1.27 -0.32
CA PHE A 48 13.71 -0.85 -1.21
C PHE A 48 13.58 0.67 -1.20
N HIS A 49 12.83 1.25 -2.11
CA HIS A 49 12.68 2.69 -2.20
C HIS A 49 11.36 3.17 -1.58
N CYS A 50 11.39 4.33 -0.95
CA CYS A 50 10.24 5.00 -0.33
C CYS A 50 10.08 6.37 -0.95
N ASN A 51 9.23 6.53 -1.95
CA ASN A 51 9.14 7.74 -2.75
C ASN A 51 10.47 8.07 -3.48
N THR A 52 10.44 9.10 -4.31
CA THR A 52 11.64 9.51 -5.08
C THR A 52 12.83 9.87 -4.18
N GLY A 53 13.90 9.10 -4.29
CA GLY A 53 15.18 9.41 -3.67
C GLY A 53 15.32 9.06 -2.19
N LYS A 54 14.41 8.28 -1.62
CA LYS A 54 14.54 7.75 -0.27
C LYS A 54 14.62 6.23 -0.30
N VAL A 55 15.46 5.67 0.56
CA VAL A 55 15.67 4.23 0.71
C VAL A 55 15.07 3.76 2.04
N GLY A 56 14.43 2.60 2.02
CA GLY A 56 13.97 1.85 3.18
C GLY A 56 14.71 0.51 3.25
N GLY A 57 14.43 -0.27 4.27
CA GLY A 57 14.98 -1.61 4.41
C GLY A 57 15.49 -1.89 5.81
N LEU A 58 15.45 -3.16 6.19
CA LEU A 58 15.87 -3.66 7.48
C LEU A 58 17.36 -4.03 7.50
N GLY A 59 17.94 -4.13 8.70
CA GLY A 59 19.20 -4.80 8.90
C GLY A 59 19.06 -6.31 8.72
N ARG A 60 20.10 -6.98 8.25
CA ARG A 60 20.12 -8.44 8.11
C ARG A 60 20.45 -9.10 9.45
N TYR A 61 19.74 -10.16 9.77
CA TYR A 61 20.06 -11.02 10.89
C TYR A 61 21.21 -11.97 10.52
N ASP A 62 22.21 -12.03 11.40
CA ASP A 62 23.32 -12.98 11.32
C ASP A 62 23.12 -14.07 12.38
N ALA A 63 22.81 -15.28 11.94
CA ALA A 63 22.58 -16.41 12.83
C ALA A 63 23.86 -16.86 13.59
N SER A 64 25.05 -16.55 13.09
CA SER A 64 26.33 -16.92 13.73
C SER A 64 26.65 -16.04 14.94
N THR A 65 26.24 -14.77 14.91
CA THR A 65 26.45 -13.81 15.98
C THR A 65 25.19 -13.55 16.81
N GLY A 66 24.02 -13.92 16.29
CA GLY A 66 22.72 -13.62 16.90
C GLY A 66 22.33 -12.13 16.84
N THR A 67 22.97 -11.33 15.99
CA THR A 67 22.77 -9.88 15.89
C THR A 67 22.14 -9.46 14.57
N VAL A 68 21.55 -8.26 14.55
CA VAL A 68 21.02 -7.64 13.34
C VAL A 68 21.91 -6.46 12.98
N SER A 69 22.31 -6.36 11.71
CA SER A 69 23.09 -5.23 11.19
C SER A 69 22.28 -3.93 11.18
N GLU A 70 22.90 -2.80 10.93
CA GLU A 70 22.20 -1.55 10.74
C GLU A 70 21.44 -1.55 9.39
N GLY A 71 20.14 -1.21 9.42
CA GLY A 71 19.30 -1.16 8.21
C GLY A 71 19.25 0.21 7.56
N GLU A 72 18.85 0.25 6.29
CA GLU A 72 18.68 1.48 5.51
C GLU A 72 17.56 2.40 6.05
N TYR A 73 16.60 1.85 6.84
CA TYR A 73 15.54 2.62 7.48
C TYR A 73 16.08 3.78 8.34
N VAL A 74 17.30 3.66 8.88
CA VAL A 74 17.98 4.70 9.66
C VAL A 74 18.38 5.90 8.78
N LYS A 75 18.62 5.65 7.50
CA LYS A 75 19.10 6.66 6.53
C LYS A 75 17.97 7.35 5.78
N SER A 76 16.73 6.82 5.83
CA SER A 76 15.63 7.36 5.05
C SER A 76 14.53 7.99 5.91
N ARG A 77 13.40 7.34 6.05
CA ARG A 77 12.20 7.86 6.71
C ARG A 77 12.01 7.37 8.14
N GLY A 78 12.69 6.30 8.51
CA GLY A 78 12.49 5.68 9.80
C GLY A 78 11.08 5.09 9.91
N PHE A 79 10.32 5.57 10.88
CA PHE A 79 8.98 5.08 11.15
C PHE A 79 7.92 5.84 10.33
N ASP A 80 7.53 5.28 9.19
CA ASP A 80 6.47 5.82 8.32
C ASP A 80 5.57 4.70 7.76
N TYR A 81 4.49 5.08 7.06
CA TYR A 81 3.51 4.10 6.57
C TYR A 81 4.09 3.13 5.53
N VAL A 82 5.08 3.53 4.74
CA VAL A 82 5.69 2.66 3.72
C VAL A 82 6.46 1.54 4.40
N ASN A 83 7.35 1.89 5.33
CA ASN A 83 8.07 0.93 6.16
C ASN A 83 7.08 0.08 6.99
N GLY A 84 6.09 0.73 7.60
CA GLY A 84 5.05 0.07 8.39
C GLY A 84 4.27 -0.97 7.59
N LEU A 85 3.90 -0.65 6.34
CA LEU A 85 3.21 -1.59 5.45
C LEU A 85 4.08 -2.80 5.10
N VAL A 86 5.34 -2.57 4.69
CA VAL A 86 6.27 -3.65 4.32
C VAL A 86 6.49 -4.59 5.51
N PHE A 87 6.71 -4.03 6.71
CA PHE A 87 7.03 -4.85 7.87
C PHE A 87 5.79 -5.55 8.45
N LYS A 88 4.61 -4.90 8.42
CA LYS A 88 3.34 -5.58 8.71
C LYS A 88 3.12 -6.76 7.77
N ALA A 89 3.32 -6.57 6.48
CA ALA A 89 3.16 -7.62 5.48
C ALA A 89 4.16 -8.77 5.71
N THR A 90 5.40 -8.44 6.05
CA THR A 90 6.42 -9.44 6.38
C THR A 90 6.04 -10.24 7.64
N LEU A 91 5.43 -9.61 8.67
CA LEU A 91 4.93 -10.31 9.85
C LEU A 91 3.80 -11.30 9.50
N GLU A 92 2.92 -10.96 8.57
CA GLU A 92 1.88 -11.89 8.08
C GLU A 92 2.49 -13.08 7.31
N ALA A 93 3.53 -12.84 6.49
CA ALA A 93 4.28 -13.91 5.85
C ALA A 93 5.01 -14.80 6.87
N ILE A 94 5.60 -14.24 7.91
CA ILE A 94 6.22 -14.99 9.02
C ILE A 94 5.19 -15.87 9.70
N GLN A 95 4.01 -15.35 10.06
CA GLN A 95 2.93 -16.13 10.68
C GLN A 95 2.44 -17.27 9.77
N GLN A 96 2.49 -17.09 8.46
CA GLN A 96 2.12 -18.13 7.50
C GLN A 96 3.20 -19.21 7.37
N HIS A 97 4.49 -18.82 7.39
CA HIS A 97 5.60 -19.68 6.95
C HIS A 97 6.58 -20.09 8.05
N TYR A 98 6.39 -19.62 9.31
CA TYR A 98 7.32 -19.90 10.41
C TYR A 98 7.58 -21.40 10.65
N ASN A 99 6.66 -22.26 10.24
CA ASN A 99 6.76 -23.72 10.33
C ASN A 99 6.75 -24.44 8.99
N THR A 100 6.82 -23.70 7.86
CA THR A 100 6.87 -24.28 6.51
C THR A 100 8.28 -24.78 6.22
N GLU A 101 8.44 -26.04 5.80
CA GLU A 101 9.72 -26.60 5.41
C GLU A 101 10.34 -25.79 4.26
N GLY A 102 11.65 -25.54 4.32
CA GLY A 102 12.36 -24.68 3.37
C GLY A 102 12.22 -23.17 3.60
N LEU A 103 11.22 -22.70 4.40
CA LEU A 103 11.01 -21.27 4.67
C LEU A 103 11.33 -20.88 6.12
N ARG A 104 11.48 -21.83 7.04
CA ARG A 104 11.65 -21.57 8.48
C ARG A 104 12.83 -20.67 8.82
N GLU A 105 13.97 -20.86 8.14
CA GLU A 105 15.17 -20.06 8.37
C GLU A 105 14.97 -18.62 7.93
N ASP A 106 14.42 -18.43 6.75
CA ASP A 106 14.09 -17.12 6.22
C ASP A 106 13.06 -16.41 7.11
N ALA A 107 11.97 -17.09 7.48
CA ALA A 107 10.94 -16.55 8.35
C ALA A 107 11.50 -16.08 9.71
N TYR A 108 12.43 -16.83 10.29
CA TYR A 108 13.09 -16.42 11.53
C TYR A 108 14.05 -15.24 11.32
N SER A 109 14.78 -15.22 10.22
CA SER A 109 15.65 -14.10 9.87
C SER A 109 14.86 -12.82 9.64
N TRP A 110 13.75 -12.90 8.91
CA TRP A 110 12.82 -11.77 8.73
C TRP A 110 12.26 -11.30 10.07
N PHE A 111 11.83 -12.25 10.93
CA PHE A 111 11.32 -11.92 12.27
C PHE A 111 12.34 -11.13 13.07
N LYS A 112 13.59 -11.58 13.16
CA LYS A 112 14.64 -10.90 13.92
C LYS A 112 14.90 -9.48 13.39
N SER A 113 14.87 -9.31 12.07
CA SER A 113 15.04 -8.00 11.44
C SER A 113 13.85 -7.05 11.72
N VAL A 114 12.61 -7.54 11.66
CA VAL A 114 11.41 -6.74 11.99
C VAL A 114 11.33 -6.44 13.49
N GLU A 115 11.71 -7.40 14.34
CA GLU A 115 11.79 -7.24 15.81
C GLU A 115 12.73 -6.10 16.18
N GLU A 116 13.93 -6.04 15.58
CA GLU A 116 14.89 -4.95 15.81
C GLU A 116 14.31 -3.58 15.44
N PHE A 117 13.65 -3.48 14.29
CA PHE A 117 12.97 -2.24 13.89
C PHE A 117 11.86 -1.85 14.88
N GLY A 118 11.01 -2.80 15.26
CA GLY A 118 9.95 -2.56 16.24
C GLY A 118 10.49 -2.09 17.58
N ASN A 119 11.56 -2.72 18.08
CA ASN A 119 12.22 -2.35 19.32
C ASN A 119 12.91 -0.97 19.26
N ARG A 120 13.32 -0.52 18.07
CA ARG A 120 13.93 0.80 17.91
C ARG A 120 12.90 1.94 18.02
N TYR A 121 11.69 1.74 17.47
CA TYR A 121 10.69 2.82 17.30
C TYR A 121 9.49 2.74 18.25
N TYR A 122 9.44 1.78 19.18
CA TYR A 122 8.26 1.55 20.05
C TYR A 122 7.90 2.74 20.95
N ASN A 123 8.91 3.51 21.35
CA ASN A 123 8.73 4.61 22.31
C ASN A 123 8.66 5.99 21.67
N ASP A 124 8.73 6.09 20.35
CA ASP A 124 8.61 7.37 19.65
C ASP A 124 7.24 8.00 19.89
N SER A 125 7.22 9.32 19.99
CA SER A 125 5.94 10.03 20.12
C SER A 125 5.15 9.93 18.83
N ARG A 126 3.81 9.88 18.97
CA ARG A 126 2.85 9.89 17.86
C ARG A 126 1.96 11.11 18.08
N ASP A 127 2.28 12.22 17.41
CA ASP A 127 1.63 13.52 17.64
C ASP A 127 0.24 13.64 16.99
N GLY A 128 -0.14 12.64 16.18
CA GLY A 128 -1.46 12.60 15.53
C GLY A 128 -1.62 13.53 14.34
N LYS A 129 -0.57 14.21 13.87
CA LYS A 129 -0.66 15.14 12.75
C LYS A 129 -0.90 14.47 11.41
N SER A 130 -0.45 13.23 11.26
CA SER A 130 -0.52 12.49 10.00
C SER A 130 -1.07 11.09 10.24
N LEU A 131 -2.13 10.72 9.53
CA LEU A 131 -2.64 9.34 9.55
C LEU A 131 -1.64 8.36 8.96
N ASP A 132 -0.79 8.79 8.01
CA ASP A 132 0.28 7.97 7.44
C ASP A 132 1.26 7.49 8.51
N ASP A 133 1.69 8.39 9.41
CA ASP A 133 2.65 8.06 10.46
C ASP A 133 2.01 7.17 11.53
N LEU A 134 0.73 7.35 11.81
CA LEU A 134 -0.02 6.49 12.72
C LEU A 134 -0.21 5.07 12.15
N ASN A 135 -0.44 4.95 10.83
CA ASN A 135 -0.64 3.66 10.17
C ASN A 135 0.50 2.67 10.40
N ALA A 136 1.74 3.13 10.47
CA ALA A 136 2.90 2.29 10.73
C ALA A 136 2.78 1.50 12.05
N CYS A 137 1.99 1.99 13.01
CA CYS A 137 1.77 1.31 14.28
C CYS A 137 1.03 -0.04 14.15
N LYS A 138 0.40 -0.33 13.01
CA LYS A 138 -0.24 -1.62 12.74
C LYS A 138 0.72 -2.80 12.87
N LEU A 139 2.02 -2.60 12.61
CA LEU A 139 3.03 -3.64 12.77
C LEU A 139 3.10 -4.20 14.20
N TYR A 140 2.82 -3.39 15.21
CA TYR A 140 2.92 -3.79 16.62
C TYR A 140 1.84 -4.79 17.06
N PHE A 141 0.78 -4.93 16.31
CA PHE A 141 -0.22 -5.97 16.57
C PHE A 141 0.31 -7.35 16.16
N GLY A 142 0.78 -7.49 14.92
CA GLY A 142 1.38 -8.74 14.43
C GLY A 142 2.65 -9.12 15.21
N LEU A 143 3.52 -8.15 15.51
CA LEU A 143 4.73 -8.38 16.29
C LEU A 143 4.40 -8.84 17.73
N TYR A 144 3.37 -8.26 18.36
CA TYR A 144 2.88 -8.69 19.65
C TYR A 144 2.36 -10.12 19.62
N ASP A 145 1.55 -10.46 18.61
CA ASP A 145 0.97 -11.81 18.49
C ASP A 145 2.03 -12.89 18.29
N ILE A 146 3.15 -12.54 17.66
CA ILE A 146 4.31 -13.44 17.51
C ILE A 146 5.09 -13.58 18.85
N THR A 147 5.33 -12.47 19.54
CA THR A 147 6.33 -12.40 20.64
C THR A 147 5.76 -12.59 22.04
N LYS A 148 4.42 -12.45 22.22
CA LYS A 148 3.76 -12.67 23.51
C LYS A 148 3.88 -14.12 23.98
N ALA A 149 3.73 -14.35 25.28
CA ALA A 149 3.63 -15.70 25.83
C ALA A 149 2.49 -16.49 25.14
N GLY A 150 2.79 -17.68 24.67
CA GLY A 150 1.86 -18.48 23.87
C GLY A 150 1.63 -17.97 22.44
N GLY A 151 2.51 -17.10 21.93
CA GLY A 151 2.54 -16.69 20.53
C GLY A 151 3.02 -17.81 19.60
N LEU A 152 4.03 -17.56 18.75
CA LEU A 152 4.58 -18.64 17.90
C LEU A 152 5.47 -19.64 18.67
N GLY A 153 6.01 -19.23 19.82
CA GLY A 153 6.78 -20.11 20.70
C GLY A 153 8.13 -20.56 20.14
N LEU A 154 8.54 -21.76 20.55
CA LEU A 154 9.78 -22.39 20.09
C LEU A 154 9.48 -23.35 18.92
N VAL A 155 10.06 -23.07 17.76
CA VAL A 155 9.89 -23.89 16.55
C VAL A 155 11.25 -24.27 16.00
N ASP A 156 11.56 -25.55 15.97
CA ASP A 156 12.82 -26.09 15.41
C ASP A 156 14.07 -25.37 15.97
N GLY A 157 14.11 -25.18 17.29
CA GLY A 157 15.20 -24.47 18.00
C GLY A 157 15.20 -22.95 17.89
N ARG A 158 14.26 -22.35 17.14
CA ARG A 158 14.11 -20.91 16.94
C ARG A 158 13.02 -20.37 17.86
N ASN A 159 13.41 -19.51 18.79
CA ASN A 159 12.47 -18.91 19.76
C ASN A 159 11.91 -17.59 19.23
N TYR A 160 10.59 -17.53 19.05
CA TYR A 160 9.85 -16.33 18.66
C TYR A 160 9.33 -15.53 19.87
N GLU A 161 9.20 -16.15 21.04
CA GLU A 161 8.75 -15.45 22.24
C GLU A 161 9.82 -14.48 22.75
N ASN A 162 9.39 -13.24 23.03
CA ASN A 162 10.22 -12.21 23.61
C ASN A 162 9.36 -11.26 24.46
N SER A 163 9.37 -11.44 25.76
CA SER A 163 8.57 -10.64 26.69
C SER A 163 8.92 -9.13 26.66
N THR A 164 10.17 -8.78 26.39
CA THR A 164 10.61 -7.38 26.23
C THR A 164 9.97 -6.76 24.99
N THR A 165 10.08 -7.43 23.83
CA THR A 165 9.44 -6.97 22.59
C THR A 165 7.91 -6.92 22.73
N ALA A 166 7.29 -7.91 23.37
CA ALA A 166 5.86 -7.89 23.65
C ALA A 166 5.45 -6.67 24.51
N SER A 167 6.24 -6.30 25.51
CA SER A 167 6.04 -5.09 26.33
C SER A 167 6.21 -3.80 25.51
N HIS A 168 7.22 -3.75 24.63
CA HIS A 168 7.42 -2.64 23.70
C HIS A 168 6.22 -2.46 22.76
N CYS A 169 5.65 -3.55 22.25
CA CYS A 169 4.45 -3.49 21.43
C CYS A 169 3.27 -2.87 22.19
N GLN A 170 3.05 -3.22 23.46
CA GLN A 170 2.00 -2.62 24.27
C GLN A 170 2.21 -1.11 24.47
N THR A 171 3.45 -0.68 24.68
CA THR A 171 3.82 0.74 24.77
C THR A 171 3.52 1.46 23.45
N ALA A 172 3.94 0.89 22.33
CA ALA A 172 3.71 1.47 20.99
C ALA A 172 2.21 1.59 20.66
N LYS A 173 1.40 0.57 20.98
CA LYS A 173 -0.06 0.64 20.85
C LYS A 173 -0.65 1.78 21.69
N GLY A 174 -0.16 2.00 22.92
CA GLY A 174 -0.59 3.13 23.75
C GLY A 174 -0.24 4.49 23.14
N LYS A 175 0.95 4.63 22.53
CA LYS A 175 1.36 5.84 21.81
C LYS A 175 0.47 6.09 20.58
N ALA A 176 0.18 5.04 19.82
CA ALA A 176 -0.70 5.14 18.65
C ALA A 176 -2.13 5.54 19.05
N LEU A 177 -2.65 4.99 20.14
CA LEU A 177 -3.97 5.38 20.67
C LEU A 177 -4.01 6.86 21.04
N SER A 178 -2.97 7.38 21.70
CA SER A 178 -2.84 8.80 22.02
C SER A 178 -2.81 9.67 20.77
N GLY A 179 -2.07 9.24 19.73
CA GLY A 179 -2.02 9.92 18.44
C GLY A 179 -3.37 9.94 17.73
N LEU A 180 -4.10 8.82 17.72
CA LEU A 180 -5.46 8.75 17.16
C LEU A 180 -6.44 9.65 17.93
N SER A 181 -6.35 9.70 19.26
CA SER A 181 -7.18 10.61 20.09
C SER A 181 -6.90 12.08 19.78
N THR A 182 -5.61 12.45 19.63
CA THR A 182 -5.21 13.80 19.21
C THR A 182 -5.73 14.11 17.82
N HIS A 183 -5.61 13.18 16.87
CA HIS A 183 -6.09 13.36 15.51
C HIS A 183 -7.61 13.60 15.49
N ASN A 184 -8.37 12.75 16.16
CA ASN A 184 -9.83 12.86 16.25
C ASN A 184 -10.30 14.22 16.82
N SER A 185 -9.60 14.73 17.84
CA SER A 185 -9.99 15.98 18.50
C SER A 185 -9.51 17.25 17.81
N THR A 186 -8.44 17.17 16.99
CA THR A 186 -7.73 18.35 16.49
C THR A 186 -7.76 18.47 14.97
N TYR A 187 -7.67 17.34 14.25
CA TYR A 187 -7.54 17.29 12.78
C TYR A 187 -8.80 16.68 12.15
N SER A 188 -9.94 17.29 12.44
CA SER A 188 -11.25 16.88 11.93
C SER A 188 -12.08 18.08 11.48
N ILE A 189 -13.00 17.84 10.56
CA ILE A 189 -13.90 18.85 10.02
C ILE A 189 -14.79 19.38 11.15
N SER A 190 -14.77 20.69 11.33
CA SER A 190 -15.62 21.35 12.33
C SER A 190 -17.07 21.49 11.86
N SER A 191 -17.99 21.67 12.80
CA SER A 191 -19.40 21.98 12.50
C SER A 191 -19.54 23.27 11.68
N SER A 192 -18.74 24.29 11.95
CA SER A 192 -18.77 25.55 11.20
C SER A 192 -18.35 25.34 9.73
N THR A 193 -17.30 24.56 9.45
CA THR A 193 -16.89 24.23 8.08
C THR A 193 -17.97 23.42 7.36
N SER A 194 -18.49 22.37 7.99
CA SER A 194 -19.55 21.53 7.43
C SER A 194 -20.81 22.34 7.11
N ASN A 195 -21.24 23.23 8.00
CA ASN A 195 -22.39 24.08 7.78
C ASN A 195 -22.18 25.11 6.65
N THR A 196 -20.99 25.67 6.54
CA THR A 196 -20.68 26.69 5.54
C THR A 196 -20.66 26.13 4.12
N PHE A 197 -19.99 25.00 3.90
CA PHE A 197 -19.71 24.49 2.56
C PHE A 197 -20.59 23.29 2.18
N CYS A 198 -21.14 22.56 3.14
CA CYS A 198 -21.94 21.35 2.92
C CYS A 198 -23.42 21.54 3.28
N GLY A 199 -23.95 22.76 3.16
CA GLY A 199 -25.39 23.04 3.18
C GLY A 199 -26.06 22.85 4.55
N ASN A 200 -25.46 23.32 5.64
CA ASN A 200 -25.95 23.16 7.02
C ASN A 200 -26.07 21.69 7.45
N SER A 201 -25.27 20.82 6.88
CA SER A 201 -25.26 19.40 7.20
C SER A 201 -24.19 19.07 8.23
N SER A 202 -24.58 18.45 9.33
CA SER A 202 -23.64 17.84 10.28
C SER A 202 -22.99 16.55 9.72
N THR A 203 -23.30 16.20 8.49
CA THR A 203 -22.87 14.95 7.87
C THR A 203 -21.34 14.81 7.81
N TYR A 204 -20.62 15.93 7.60
CA TYR A 204 -19.16 15.93 7.48
C TYR A 204 -18.42 16.37 8.74
N GLU A 205 -19.13 16.82 9.78
CA GLU A 205 -18.52 17.13 11.07
C GLU A 205 -17.81 15.90 11.65
N GLY A 206 -16.58 16.08 12.13
CA GLY A 206 -15.75 14.99 12.66
C GLY A 206 -15.10 14.11 11.59
N GLY A 207 -15.21 14.45 10.30
CA GLY A 207 -14.46 13.80 9.24
C GLY A 207 -12.95 14.05 9.42
N TRP A 208 -12.14 12.99 9.45
CA TRP A 208 -10.71 13.08 9.72
C TRP A 208 -9.95 13.62 8.51
N TRP A 209 -9.14 14.64 8.71
CA TRP A 209 -8.20 15.09 7.70
C TRP A 209 -7.15 13.99 7.45
N HIS A 210 -6.65 13.90 6.24
CA HIS A 210 -5.58 12.94 5.97
C HIS A 210 -4.28 13.30 6.74
N LYS A 211 -3.98 14.62 6.83
CA LYS A 211 -2.85 15.21 7.58
C LYS A 211 -3.23 16.60 8.08
N ASP A 212 -2.46 17.11 9.05
CA ASP A 212 -2.63 18.46 9.60
C ASP A 212 -2.57 19.55 8.53
N ASN A 213 -1.75 19.39 7.49
CA ASN A 213 -1.63 20.33 6.37
C ASN A 213 -2.64 20.07 5.24
N TYR A 214 -3.55 19.10 5.36
CA TYR A 214 -4.66 18.82 4.43
C TYR A 214 -5.99 19.14 5.07
N GLU A 215 -6.11 20.38 5.52
CA GLU A 215 -7.25 20.85 6.28
C GLU A 215 -8.58 20.64 5.54
N ASN A 216 -9.56 20.04 6.23
CA ASN A 216 -10.90 19.73 5.73
C ASN A 216 -10.95 18.77 4.53
N GLN A 217 -9.92 17.95 4.33
CA GLN A 217 -9.82 16.99 3.24
C GLN A 217 -9.93 15.55 3.73
N LEU A 218 -10.89 14.79 3.18
CA LEU A 218 -11.03 13.35 3.35
C LEU A 218 -10.52 12.64 2.10
N TRP A 219 -9.56 11.75 2.28
CA TRP A 219 -8.97 10.96 1.21
C TRP A 219 -9.28 9.49 1.43
N LEU A 220 -9.43 8.72 0.34
CA LEU A 220 -9.60 7.27 0.42
C LEU A 220 -8.42 6.59 1.13
N ASP A 221 -7.21 7.10 0.89
CA ASP A 221 -5.98 6.66 1.57
C ASP A 221 -6.12 6.75 3.10
N GLY A 222 -6.70 7.84 3.58
CA GLY A 222 -6.93 8.09 5.00
C GLY A 222 -7.76 6.99 5.67
N GLN A 223 -8.67 6.35 4.96
CA GLN A 223 -9.54 5.29 5.51
C GLN A 223 -8.74 4.05 5.92
N TYR A 224 -7.71 3.71 5.14
CA TYR A 224 -6.77 2.64 5.53
C TYR A 224 -5.82 3.10 6.64
N MET A 225 -5.37 4.36 6.60
CA MET A 225 -4.33 4.83 7.52
C MET A 225 -4.84 4.98 8.96
N GLY A 226 -5.99 5.64 9.17
CA GLY A 226 -6.54 5.95 10.48
C GLY A 226 -7.64 4.99 10.95
N PRO A 227 -8.84 5.00 10.33
CA PRO A 227 -9.99 4.21 10.78
C PRO A 227 -9.71 2.71 10.88
N ALA A 228 -8.96 2.12 9.93
CA ALA A 228 -8.58 0.71 10.02
C ALA A 228 -7.60 0.44 11.20
N LEU A 229 -6.73 1.38 11.57
CA LEU A 229 -5.92 1.27 12.78
C LEU A 229 -6.79 1.40 14.04
N LEU A 230 -7.77 2.32 14.05
CA LEU A 230 -8.70 2.42 15.18
C LEU A 230 -9.50 1.13 15.37
N ALA A 231 -9.93 0.47 14.29
CA ALA A 231 -10.61 -0.82 14.37
C ALA A 231 -9.73 -1.90 15.05
N MET A 232 -8.42 -1.93 14.74
CA MET A 232 -7.47 -2.82 15.43
C MET A 232 -7.35 -2.48 16.93
N MET A 233 -7.37 -1.17 17.27
CA MET A 233 -7.35 -0.73 18.68
C MET A 233 -8.61 -1.18 19.42
N VAL A 234 -9.79 -0.99 18.82
CA VAL A 234 -11.06 -1.39 19.42
C VAL A 234 -11.12 -2.90 19.65
N ALA A 235 -10.69 -3.69 18.68
CA ALA A 235 -10.61 -5.14 18.83
C ALA A 235 -9.58 -5.59 19.89
N ASP A 236 -8.55 -4.77 20.15
CA ASP A 236 -7.54 -4.97 21.21
C ASP A 236 -8.02 -4.40 22.59
N GLY A 237 -9.28 -3.92 22.68
CA GLY A 237 -9.85 -3.37 23.92
C GLY A 237 -9.37 -1.96 24.28
N ARG A 238 -8.95 -1.16 23.31
CA ARG A 238 -8.42 0.20 23.46
C ARG A 238 -9.31 1.20 22.74
N TYR A 239 -9.68 2.29 23.41
CA TYR A 239 -10.67 3.25 22.92
C TYR A 239 -10.17 4.68 23.02
N ILE A 240 -10.44 5.50 22.00
CA ILE A 240 -10.16 6.95 22.01
C ILE A 240 -11.31 7.75 22.62
N SER A 241 -12.56 7.25 22.51
CA SER A 241 -13.79 7.91 23.01
C SER A 241 -14.25 7.39 24.37
N GLY A 242 -13.56 6.37 24.91
CA GLY A 242 -13.90 5.73 26.18
C GLY A 242 -14.79 4.48 26.05
N SER A 243 -15.36 4.18 24.88
CA SER A 243 -16.14 2.97 24.63
C SER A 243 -15.93 2.40 23.23
N ALA A 244 -16.09 1.08 23.11
CA ALA A 244 -16.07 0.41 21.80
C ALA A 244 -17.19 0.91 20.87
N ALA A 245 -18.39 1.13 21.42
CA ALA A 245 -19.55 1.56 20.62
C ALA A 245 -19.32 2.93 19.96
N ASP A 246 -18.79 3.88 20.72
CA ASP A 246 -18.49 5.22 20.20
C ASP A 246 -17.37 5.19 19.15
N ASP A 247 -16.32 4.39 19.36
CA ASP A 247 -15.24 4.28 18.39
C ASP A 247 -15.67 3.57 17.10
N TRP A 248 -16.53 2.54 17.19
CA TRP A 248 -17.14 1.95 16.00
C TRP A 248 -18.01 2.95 15.25
N ALA A 249 -18.76 3.81 15.95
CA ALA A 249 -19.53 4.87 15.32
C ALA A 249 -18.63 5.91 14.62
N ILE A 250 -17.48 6.25 15.21
CA ILE A 250 -16.48 7.11 14.55
C ILE A 250 -15.98 6.44 13.26
N ILE A 251 -15.57 5.17 13.31
CA ILE A 251 -15.09 4.42 12.13
C ILE A 251 -16.17 4.41 11.04
N ARG A 252 -17.40 4.04 11.40
CA ARG A 252 -18.52 4.00 10.46
C ARG A 252 -18.75 5.36 9.81
N LYS A 253 -18.72 6.44 10.57
CA LYS A 253 -18.92 7.80 10.09
C LYS A 253 -17.88 8.22 9.05
N GLN A 254 -16.61 7.86 9.22
CA GLN A 254 -15.56 8.14 8.23
C GLN A 254 -15.89 7.51 6.87
N PHE A 255 -16.32 6.25 6.87
CA PHE A 255 -16.68 5.52 5.65
C PHE A 255 -17.96 6.05 5.01
N ASP A 256 -18.98 6.37 5.79
CA ASP A 256 -20.22 6.95 5.28
C ASP A 256 -19.99 8.30 4.57
N MET A 257 -19.11 9.15 5.12
CA MET A 257 -18.75 10.42 4.48
C MET A 257 -18.08 10.20 3.14
N CYS A 258 -17.09 9.31 3.08
CA CYS A 258 -16.41 8.97 1.83
C CYS A 258 -17.37 8.32 0.84
N TRP A 259 -18.17 7.34 1.28
CA TRP A 259 -19.13 6.66 0.42
C TRP A 259 -20.14 7.62 -0.19
N ASN A 260 -20.80 8.43 0.64
CA ASN A 260 -21.85 9.34 0.20
C ASN A 260 -21.33 10.42 -0.76
N ARG A 261 -20.04 10.71 -0.75
CA ARG A 261 -19.48 11.79 -1.58
C ARG A 261 -18.63 11.31 -2.74
N LEU A 262 -17.92 10.21 -2.59
CA LEU A 262 -16.92 9.76 -3.56
C LEU A 262 -17.42 8.61 -4.43
N TRP A 263 -18.48 7.90 -4.05
CA TRP A 263 -19.00 6.78 -4.82
C TRP A 263 -19.79 7.26 -6.05
N ASP A 264 -19.33 6.86 -7.23
CA ASP A 264 -20.04 7.01 -8.48
C ASP A 264 -20.77 5.71 -8.80
N SER A 265 -22.11 5.73 -8.70
CA SER A 265 -22.93 4.53 -8.87
C SER A 265 -23.04 4.05 -10.32
N GLU A 266 -22.81 4.93 -11.31
CA GLU A 266 -22.83 4.57 -12.73
C GLU A 266 -21.54 3.88 -13.14
N LYS A 267 -20.40 4.43 -12.69
CA LYS A 267 -19.07 3.86 -12.95
C LYS A 267 -18.68 2.76 -11.97
N LYS A 268 -19.37 2.66 -10.82
CA LYS A 268 -19.06 1.77 -9.69
C LYS A 268 -17.62 1.96 -9.19
N LEU A 269 -17.18 3.20 -9.11
CA LEU A 269 -15.84 3.59 -8.69
C LEU A 269 -15.89 4.69 -7.63
N LEU A 270 -14.79 4.87 -6.91
CA LEU A 270 -14.62 5.92 -5.91
C LEU A 270 -13.61 6.96 -6.39
N TYR A 271 -13.98 8.24 -6.40
CA TYR A 271 -13.07 9.35 -6.60
C TYR A 271 -12.01 9.39 -5.49
N HIS A 272 -10.82 9.96 -5.76
CA HIS A 272 -9.68 9.92 -4.84
C HIS A 272 -9.96 10.64 -3.51
N ALA A 273 -10.53 11.84 -3.56
CA ALA A 273 -10.69 12.67 -2.36
C ALA A 273 -11.84 13.66 -2.45
N PHE A 274 -12.25 14.14 -1.27
CA PHE A 274 -13.24 15.19 -1.06
C PHE A 274 -12.67 16.29 -0.16
N SER A 275 -12.95 17.56 -0.49
CA SER A 275 -12.71 18.70 0.36
C SER A 275 -14.04 19.28 0.84
N ALA A 276 -14.19 19.41 2.17
CA ALA A 276 -15.33 20.13 2.75
C ALA A 276 -15.20 21.66 2.63
N ASN A 277 -14.04 22.17 2.19
CA ASN A 277 -13.80 23.57 1.84
C ASN A 277 -13.09 23.68 0.48
N PRO A 278 -13.80 23.45 -0.63
CA PRO A 278 -13.18 23.35 -1.96
C PRO A 278 -12.67 24.68 -2.52
N THR A 279 -12.99 25.80 -1.88
CA THR A 279 -12.56 27.15 -2.29
C THR A 279 -11.30 27.63 -1.55
N SER A 280 -10.74 26.81 -0.67
CA SER A 280 -9.47 27.14 -0.01
C SER A 280 -8.30 27.14 -0.99
N SER A 281 -7.23 27.88 -0.68
CA SER A 281 -6.03 27.90 -1.53
C SER A 281 -5.35 26.54 -1.71
N GLN A 282 -5.60 25.59 -0.81
CA GLN A 282 -5.06 24.24 -0.87
C GLN A 282 -5.85 23.29 -1.76
N THR A 283 -7.15 23.57 -1.99
CA THR A 283 -8.08 22.64 -2.61
C THR A 283 -8.67 23.15 -3.92
N THR A 284 -8.69 24.46 -4.13
CA THR A 284 -9.31 25.10 -5.31
C THR A 284 -8.72 24.67 -6.65
N ASN A 285 -7.53 24.06 -6.66
CA ASN A 285 -6.92 23.55 -7.89
C ASN A 285 -7.43 22.15 -8.29
N TRP A 286 -7.89 21.33 -7.34
CA TRP A 286 -8.23 19.94 -7.58
C TRP A 286 -9.67 19.56 -7.23
N ALA A 287 -10.31 20.29 -6.29
CA ALA A 287 -11.65 20.02 -5.87
C ALA A 287 -12.65 20.81 -6.73
N ASP A 288 -13.66 20.14 -7.25
CA ASP A 288 -14.72 20.83 -8.00
C ASP A 288 -15.41 21.85 -7.08
N HIS A 289 -15.37 23.12 -7.44
CA HIS A 289 -16.00 24.22 -6.72
C HIS A 289 -17.02 25.00 -7.60
N SER A 290 -17.44 24.39 -8.72
CA SER A 290 -18.49 24.96 -9.58
C SER A 290 -19.86 24.82 -8.93
N GLY A 291 -20.60 25.92 -8.84
CA GLY A 291 -21.92 25.92 -8.21
C GLY A 291 -21.86 25.85 -6.67
N SER A 292 -22.60 24.90 -6.08
CA SER A 292 -22.66 24.69 -4.63
C SER A 292 -22.95 23.22 -4.29
N TYR A 293 -22.76 22.85 -3.04
CA TYR A 293 -23.09 21.52 -2.55
C TYR A 293 -24.54 21.07 -2.89
N ALA A 294 -25.49 22.01 -2.87
CA ALA A 294 -26.90 21.71 -3.16
C ALA A 294 -27.20 21.52 -4.65
N THR A 295 -26.38 22.06 -5.53
CA THR A 295 -26.64 22.08 -6.99
C THR A 295 -25.66 21.23 -7.79
N ASN A 296 -24.52 20.85 -7.20
CA ASN A 296 -23.49 20.06 -7.86
C ASN A 296 -23.16 18.81 -7.02
N PRO A 297 -23.50 17.62 -7.50
CA PRO A 297 -23.19 16.36 -6.81
C PRO A 297 -21.68 16.12 -6.64
N HIS A 298 -20.83 16.76 -7.47
CA HIS A 298 -19.37 16.64 -7.39
C HIS A 298 -18.69 17.80 -6.65
N TYR A 299 -19.46 18.73 -6.05
CA TYR A 299 -18.89 19.86 -5.31
C TYR A 299 -17.93 19.38 -4.20
N GLY A 300 -16.66 19.78 -4.28
CA GLY A 300 -15.60 19.37 -3.38
C GLY A 300 -14.88 18.07 -3.77
N VAL A 301 -15.29 17.38 -4.83
CA VAL A 301 -14.75 16.07 -5.25
C VAL A 301 -13.60 16.25 -6.26
N SER A 302 -12.59 15.40 -6.20
CA SER A 302 -11.51 15.30 -7.20
C SER A 302 -12.02 14.69 -8.52
N SER A 303 -11.28 14.85 -9.62
CA SER A 303 -11.79 14.51 -10.96
C SER A 303 -11.63 13.04 -11.37
N GLU A 304 -10.63 12.32 -10.81
CA GLU A 304 -10.20 11.03 -11.35
C GLU A 304 -10.34 9.88 -10.35
N PHE A 305 -10.45 8.65 -10.89
CA PHE A 305 -10.50 7.40 -10.12
C PHE A 305 -9.12 6.75 -10.05
N TRP A 306 -8.30 7.20 -9.11
CA TRP A 306 -6.94 6.69 -8.97
C TRP A 306 -6.91 5.30 -8.31
N GLY A 307 -6.29 4.32 -9.01
CA GLY A 307 -6.33 2.91 -8.60
C GLY A 307 -5.81 2.64 -7.20
N ARG A 308 -4.67 3.22 -6.81
CA ARG A 308 -4.11 2.99 -5.45
C ARG A 308 -4.99 3.57 -4.34
N ALA A 309 -5.63 4.73 -4.53
CA ALA A 309 -6.55 5.27 -3.55
C ALA A 309 -7.77 4.37 -3.35
N ALA A 310 -8.38 3.92 -4.45
CA ALA A 310 -9.46 2.93 -4.39
C ALA A 310 -9.00 1.63 -3.69
N GLY A 311 -7.74 1.24 -3.91
CA GLY A 311 -7.12 0.10 -3.25
C GLY A 311 -7.04 0.24 -1.74
N TRP A 312 -6.63 1.39 -1.24
CA TRP A 312 -6.58 1.64 0.20
C TRP A 312 -7.96 1.54 0.85
N TYR A 313 -8.98 2.11 0.21
CA TYR A 313 -10.36 2.01 0.70
C TYR A 313 -10.85 0.57 0.72
N PHE A 314 -10.65 -0.16 -0.37
CA PHE A 314 -11.04 -1.56 -0.50
C PHE A 314 -10.35 -2.45 0.54
N PHE A 315 -9.06 -2.23 0.78
CA PHE A 315 -8.29 -2.96 1.77
C PHE A 315 -8.72 -2.63 3.20
N ALA A 316 -9.04 -1.36 3.47
CA ALA A 316 -9.55 -0.94 4.77
C ALA A 316 -10.87 -1.64 5.13
N LEU A 317 -11.78 -1.82 4.16
CA LEU A 317 -13.04 -2.53 4.39
C LEU A 317 -12.82 -3.96 4.87
N VAL A 318 -11.92 -4.72 4.23
CA VAL A 318 -11.60 -6.10 4.65
C VAL A 318 -10.93 -6.12 6.02
N ASP A 319 -9.98 -5.22 6.27
CA ASP A 319 -9.29 -5.15 7.57
C ASP A 319 -10.27 -4.78 8.70
N ILE A 320 -11.21 -3.85 8.47
CA ILE A 320 -12.22 -3.46 9.46
C ILE A 320 -13.18 -4.62 9.74
N LEU A 321 -13.69 -5.29 8.72
CA LEU A 321 -14.56 -6.47 8.89
C LEU A 321 -13.87 -7.56 9.71
N GLU A 322 -12.59 -7.83 9.45
CA GLU A 322 -11.81 -8.77 10.25
C GLU A 322 -11.71 -8.36 11.73
N GLN A 323 -11.57 -7.06 12.02
CA GLN A 323 -11.55 -6.59 13.40
C GLN A 323 -12.95 -6.61 14.05
N MET A 324 -14.02 -6.38 13.27
CA MET A 324 -15.40 -6.54 13.75
C MET A 324 -15.69 -8.00 14.09
N ASP A 325 -15.24 -8.96 13.28
CA ASP A 325 -15.34 -10.41 13.60
C ASP A 325 -14.61 -10.74 14.92
N LYS A 326 -13.37 -10.26 15.09
CA LYS A 326 -12.59 -10.45 16.32
C LYS A 326 -13.29 -9.85 17.56
N ALA A 327 -14.02 -8.74 17.36
CA ALA A 327 -14.78 -8.08 18.41
C ALA A 327 -16.20 -8.67 18.60
N GLY A 328 -16.63 -9.61 17.77
CA GLY A 328 -17.98 -10.17 17.78
C GLY A 328 -19.07 -9.17 17.39
N LYS A 329 -18.74 -8.14 16.60
CA LYS A 329 -19.66 -7.08 16.17
C LYS A 329 -20.28 -7.43 14.81
N HIS A 330 -21.47 -8.03 14.83
CA HIS A 330 -22.23 -8.38 13.64
C HIS A 330 -23.60 -7.69 13.68
N ASP A 331 -23.62 -6.42 13.32
CA ASP A 331 -24.80 -5.56 13.34
C ASP A 331 -24.96 -4.82 11.99
N ALA A 332 -25.84 -3.83 11.94
CA ALA A 332 -26.11 -3.05 10.73
C ALA A 332 -24.85 -2.33 10.17
N ASP A 333 -23.87 -2.00 11.02
CA ASP A 333 -22.60 -1.44 10.53
C ASP A 333 -21.79 -2.50 9.79
N TYR A 334 -21.74 -3.73 10.30
CA TYR A 334 -21.08 -4.86 9.64
C TYR A 334 -21.70 -5.14 8.28
N ASP A 335 -23.03 -5.19 8.20
CA ASP A 335 -23.76 -5.43 6.95
C ASP A 335 -23.46 -4.31 5.92
N GLU A 336 -23.34 -3.08 6.37
CA GLU A 336 -23.02 -1.97 5.47
C GLU A 336 -21.57 -2.01 4.98
N PHE A 337 -20.60 -2.38 5.82
CA PHE A 337 -19.22 -2.59 5.37
C PHE A 337 -19.12 -3.73 4.35
N LEU A 338 -19.86 -4.83 4.55
CA LEU A 338 -19.96 -5.90 3.54
C LEU A 338 -20.56 -5.40 2.24
N ARG A 339 -21.65 -4.62 2.29
CA ARG A 339 -22.28 -4.04 1.10
C ARG A 339 -21.31 -3.15 0.32
N GLN A 340 -20.57 -2.27 1.02
CA GLN A 340 -19.56 -1.42 0.38
C GLN A 340 -18.43 -2.25 -0.22
N LEU A 341 -17.96 -3.26 0.48
CA LEU A 341 -16.92 -4.17 0.01
C LEU A 341 -17.33 -4.86 -1.29
N GLU A 342 -18.53 -5.43 -1.34
CA GLU A 342 -19.05 -6.10 -2.54
C GLU A 342 -19.22 -5.12 -3.71
N ALA A 343 -19.74 -3.91 -3.45
CA ALA A 343 -19.93 -2.91 -4.49
C ALA A 343 -18.61 -2.46 -5.12
N VAL A 344 -17.58 -2.23 -4.29
CA VAL A 344 -16.23 -1.89 -4.78
C VAL A 344 -15.62 -3.07 -5.53
N ALA A 345 -15.76 -4.30 -4.99
CA ALA A 345 -15.27 -5.50 -5.65
C ALA A 345 -15.86 -5.69 -7.06
N ASP A 346 -17.17 -5.43 -7.21
CA ASP A 346 -17.85 -5.50 -8.51
C ASP A 346 -17.33 -4.45 -9.48
N GLY A 347 -17.18 -3.21 -9.03
CA GLY A 347 -16.62 -2.14 -9.86
C GLY A 347 -15.20 -2.43 -10.32
N LEU A 348 -14.37 -2.98 -9.44
CA LEU A 348 -13.00 -3.39 -9.78
C LEU A 348 -12.96 -4.59 -10.72
N LEU A 349 -13.88 -5.56 -10.58
CA LEU A 349 -14.00 -6.68 -11.52
C LEU A 349 -14.35 -6.19 -12.93
N ASP A 350 -15.24 -5.20 -13.05
CA ASP A 350 -15.60 -4.59 -14.34
C ASP A 350 -14.43 -3.83 -15.00
N ARG A 351 -13.36 -3.50 -14.25
CA ARG A 351 -12.18 -2.74 -14.69
C ARG A 351 -10.90 -3.57 -14.80
N GLN A 352 -10.99 -4.87 -14.53
CA GLN A 352 -9.85 -5.76 -14.65
C GLN A 352 -9.43 -5.92 -16.10
N ASP A 353 -8.16 -5.69 -16.42
CA ASP A 353 -7.62 -5.91 -17.78
C ASP A 353 -7.86 -7.36 -18.22
N PRO A 354 -8.57 -7.57 -19.34
CA PRO A 354 -8.99 -8.90 -19.78
C PRO A 354 -7.83 -9.79 -20.25
N THR A 355 -6.66 -9.23 -20.51
CA THR A 355 -5.47 -9.97 -20.95
C THR A 355 -4.63 -10.40 -19.76
N THR A 356 -4.26 -9.46 -18.93
CA THR A 356 -3.31 -9.69 -17.83
C THR A 356 -3.97 -9.99 -16.49
N GLY A 357 -5.21 -9.50 -16.28
CA GLY A 357 -5.88 -9.55 -14.99
C GLY A 357 -5.44 -8.48 -14.00
N CYS A 358 -4.57 -7.54 -14.39
CA CYS A 358 -4.13 -6.41 -13.58
C CYS A 358 -5.02 -5.18 -13.78
N TRP A 359 -4.75 -4.08 -13.08
CA TRP A 359 -5.51 -2.85 -13.16
C TRP A 359 -4.63 -1.66 -13.52
N CYS A 360 -5.27 -0.68 -14.13
CA CYS A 360 -4.61 0.53 -14.58
C CYS A 360 -4.46 1.59 -13.48
N GLN A 361 -3.58 2.58 -13.72
CA GLN A 361 -3.35 3.75 -12.89
C GLN A 361 -4.64 4.55 -12.65
N LEU A 362 -5.40 4.81 -13.72
CA LEU A 362 -6.72 5.43 -13.71
C LEU A 362 -7.77 4.39 -14.11
N LEU A 363 -8.68 4.07 -13.21
CA LEU A 363 -9.56 2.91 -13.33
C LEU A 363 -10.64 3.06 -14.41
N GLN A 364 -10.98 4.29 -14.81
CA GLN A 364 -11.99 4.55 -15.83
C GLN A 364 -11.49 4.42 -17.28
N TYR A 365 -10.17 4.31 -17.48
CA TYR A 365 -9.56 4.18 -18.80
C TYR A 365 -8.88 2.81 -18.95
N GLU A 366 -8.88 2.29 -20.18
CA GLU A 366 -8.24 1.01 -20.50
C GLU A 366 -6.70 1.14 -20.56
N ASN A 367 -6.02 0.00 -20.52
CA ASN A 367 -4.59 -0.06 -20.72
C ASN A 367 -4.20 0.36 -22.14
N GLY A 368 -3.35 1.37 -22.27
CA GLY A 368 -2.96 1.94 -23.56
C GLY A 368 -3.88 3.04 -24.07
N GLU A 369 -5.02 3.29 -23.44
CA GLU A 369 -5.91 4.41 -23.75
C GLU A 369 -5.25 5.74 -23.37
N VAL A 370 -5.37 6.74 -24.23
CA VAL A 370 -4.90 8.11 -23.97
C VAL A 370 -6.11 8.96 -23.57
N PRO A 371 -6.22 9.38 -22.30
CA PRO A 371 -7.32 10.24 -21.86
C PRO A 371 -7.36 11.57 -22.62
N ASP A 372 -8.55 12.16 -22.73
CA ASP A 372 -8.75 13.44 -23.40
C ASP A 372 -7.80 14.53 -22.87
N GLY A 373 -7.12 15.18 -23.78
CA GLY A 373 -6.15 16.23 -23.49
C GLY A 373 -4.79 15.75 -22.99
N CYS A 374 -4.58 14.42 -22.80
CA CYS A 374 -3.30 13.83 -22.48
C CYS A 374 -2.49 13.47 -23.74
N SER A 375 -1.19 13.24 -23.56
CA SER A 375 -0.27 12.68 -24.55
C SER A 375 0.29 11.31 -24.12
N THR A 376 0.13 10.98 -22.86
CA THR A 376 0.58 9.71 -22.24
C THR A 376 -0.60 8.76 -22.09
N ALA A 377 -0.39 7.51 -22.52
CA ALA A 377 -1.38 6.47 -22.34
C ALA A 377 -1.46 5.99 -20.88
N ASN A 378 -2.68 5.61 -20.47
CA ASN A 378 -2.90 4.90 -19.22
C ASN A 378 -2.14 3.56 -19.21
N TYR A 379 -1.73 3.08 -18.06
CA TYR A 379 -0.86 1.92 -17.93
C TYR A 379 -1.28 1.01 -16.77
N LEU A 380 -0.93 -0.27 -16.86
CA LEU A 380 -1.10 -1.22 -15.75
C LEU A 380 -0.19 -0.83 -14.59
N GLU A 381 -0.79 -0.61 -13.42
CA GLU A 381 -0.10 -0.08 -12.24
C GLU A 381 0.04 -1.18 -11.17
N SER A 382 1.27 -1.40 -10.73
CA SER A 382 1.59 -2.54 -9.89
C SER A 382 1.05 -2.43 -8.46
N SER A 383 1.06 -1.24 -7.82
CA SER A 383 0.61 -1.13 -6.43
C SER A 383 -0.90 -1.30 -6.27
N ALA A 384 -1.70 -0.73 -7.17
CA ALA A 384 -3.15 -0.93 -7.21
C ALA A 384 -3.47 -2.41 -7.46
N SER A 385 -2.81 -3.02 -8.46
CA SER A 385 -2.99 -4.45 -8.78
C SER A 385 -2.64 -5.36 -7.60
N ALA A 386 -1.57 -5.08 -6.86
CA ALA A 386 -1.19 -5.83 -5.67
C ALA A 386 -2.23 -5.71 -4.55
N ILE A 387 -2.67 -4.48 -4.23
CA ILE A 387 -3.66 -4.23 -3.17
C ILE A 387 -4.99 -4.91 -3.52
N PHE A 388 -5.49 -4.76 -4.75
CA PHE A 388 -6.74 -5.40 -5.15
C PHE A 388 -6.64 -6.92 -5.07
N THR A 389 -5.55 -7.50 -5.57
CA THR A 389 -5.32 -8.96 -5.49
C THR A 389 -5.29 -9.45 -4.05
N ALA A 390 -4.56 -8.78 -3.15
CA ALA A 390 -4.51 -9.10 -1.73
C ALA A 390 -5.90 -9.03 -1.08
N THR A 391 -6.67 -7.98 -1.40
CA THR A 391 -7.99 -7.75 -0.83
C THR A 391 -9.01 -8.79 -1.29
N PHE A 392 -9.02 -9.14 -2.60
CA PHE A 392 -9.87 -10.20 -3.12
C PHE A 392 -9.57 -11.54 -2.45
N LEU A 393 -8.29 -11.90 -2.36
CA LEU A 393 -7.86 -13.18 -1.75
C LEU A 393 -8.22 -13.23 -0.25
N LYS A 394 -7.90 -12.18 0.50
CA LYS A 394 -8.23 -12.08 1.93
C LYS A 394 -9.74 -12.06 2.16
N GLY A 395 -10.49 -11.29 1.38
CA GLY A 395 -11.95 -11.22 1.49
C GLY A 395 -12.64 -12.57 1.20
N MET A 396 -12.14 -13.32 0.22
CA MET A 396 -12.65 -14.69 -0.03
C MET A 396 -12.27 -15.67 1.07
N ARG A 397 -11.07 -15.60 1.61
CA ARG A 397 -10.63 -16.45 2.72
C ARG A 397 -11.48 -16.24 3.97
N LEU A 398 -11.82 -15.00 4.27
CA LEU A 398 -12.62 -14.63 5.44
C LEU A 398 -14.14 -14.80 5.20
N GLY A 399 -14.54 -15.10 3.97
CA GLY A 399 -15.95 -15.33 3.62
C GLY A 399 -16.75 -14.05 3.34
N TYR A 400 -16.09 -12.89 3.25
CA TYR A 400 -16.73 -11.59 2.93
C TYR A 400 -17.05 -11.44 1.44
N LEU A 401 -16.27 -12.09 0.59
CA LEU A 401 -16.44 -12.10 -0.86
C LEU A 401 -16.72 -13.52 -1.36
N SER A 402 -17.66 -13.64 -2.29
CA SER A 402 -18.04 -14.92 -2.88
C SER A 402 -16.89 -15.54 -3.69
N LYS A 403 -16.38 -16.69 -3.24
CA LYS A 403 -15.34 -17.44 -3.94
C LYS A 403 -15.77 -17.81 -5.37
N SER A 404 -17.03 -18.22 -5.56
CA SER A 404 -17.55 -18.57 -6.89
C SER A 404 -17.58 -17.41 -7.87
N LYS A 405 -17.65 -16.17 -7.39
CA LYS A 405 -17.68 -14.95 -8.22
C LYS A 405 -16.28 -14.40 -8.51
N TYR A 406 -15.38 -14.37 -7.53
CA TYR A 406 -14.14 -13.61 -7.63
C TYR A 406 -12.87 -14.45 -7.79
N GLU A 407 -12.91 -15.78 -7.51
CA GLU A 407 -11.70 -16.61 -7.49
C GLU A 407 -10.92 -16.61 -8.81
N THR A 408 -11.63 -16.74 -9.93
CA THR A 408 -10.99 -16.76 -11.27
C THR A 408 -10.26 -15.44 -11.54
N ALA A 409 -10.89 -14.31 -11.20
CA ALA A 409 -10.31 -12.99 -11.37
C ALA A 409 -9.09 -12.79 -10.46
N ALA A 410 -9.17 -13.18 -9.19
CA ALA A 410 -8.07 -13.08 -8.25
C ALA A 410 -6.85 -13.93 -8.64
N LYS A 411 -7.07 -15.17 -9.09
CA LYS A 411 -5.99 -16.04 -9.61
C LYS A 411 -5.33 -15.45 -10.85
N LYS A 412 -6.15 -14.91 -11.77
CA LYS A 412 -5.65 -14.26 -12.98
C LYS A 412 -4.82 -13.03 -12.63
N ALA A 413 -5.30 -12.20 -11.68
CA ALA A 413 -4.61 -11.02 -11.21
C ALA A 413 -3.24 -11.38 -10.59
N TYR A 414 -3.19 -12.39 -9.74
CA TYR A 414 -1.95 -12.83 -9.11
C TYR A 414 -0.91 -13.33 -10.14
N LYS A 415 -1.34 -14.20 -11.05
CA LYS A 415 -0.51 -14.66 -12.16
C LYS A 415 -0.02 -13.49 -13.01
N GLY A 416 -0.94 -12.63 -13.43
CA GLY A 416 -0.62 -11.46 -14.25
C GLY A 416 0.32 -10.49 -13.52
N PHE A 417 0.16 -10.32 -12.22
CA PHE A 417 1.08 -9.51 -11.43
C PHE A 417 2.53 -10.03 -11.55
N VAL A 418 2.73 -11.32 -11.33
CA VAL A 418 4.06 -11.95 -11.43
C VAL A 418 4.65 -11.74 -12.83
N GLU A 419 3.88 -11.98 -13.87
CA GLU A 419 4.34 -11.92 -15.26
C GLU A 419 4.53 -10.48 -15.78
N GLN A 420 3.80 -9.50 -15.25
CA GLN A 420 3.85 -8.11 -15.73
C GLN A 420 4.78 -7.21 -14.94
N PHE A 421 5.03 -7.51 -13.67
CA PHE A 421 5.67 -6.56 -12.77
C PHE A 421 6.92 -7.08 -12.08
N ILE A 422 7.15 -8.39 -11.99
CA ILE A 422 8.37 -8.92 -11.39
C ILE A 422 9.41 -9.13 -12.49
N VAL A 423 10.60 -8.59 -12.28
CA VAL A 423 11.74 -8.70 -13.19
C VAL A 423 12.98 -9.17 -12.45
N GLU A 424 13.80 -9.96 -13.15
CA GLU A 424 15.15 -10.31 -12.71
C GLU A 424 16.07 -9.10 -12.86
N ASN A 425 16.82 -8.76 -11.81
CA ASN A 425 17.81 -7.70 -11.87
C ASN A 425 19.11 -8.22 -12.47
N THR A 426 19.53 -7.62 -13.58
CA THR A 426 20.78 -7.95 -14.28
C THR A 426 21.90 -6.95 -13.99
N GLY A 427 21.70 -6.06 -13.02
CA GLY A 427 22.60 -4.96 -12.64
C GLY A 427 21.86 -3.61 -12.62
N GLY A 428 22.41 -2.62 -11.94
CA GLY A 428 21.85 -1.27 -11.84
C GLY A 428 21.86 -0.74 -10.40
N GLU A 429 21.07 0.28 -10.10
CA GLU A 429 21.00 0.92 -8.76
C GLU A 429 20.58 -0.06 -7.66
N ASP A 430 19.76 -1.07 -8.00
CA ASP A 430 19.34 -2.16 -7.10
C ASP A 430 20.17 -3.44 -7.27
N SER A 431 21.44 -3.33 -7.63
CA SER A 431 22.33 -4.47 -7.92
C SER A 431 22.47 -5.49 -6.78
N GLY A 432 22.02 -5.17 -5.56
CA GLY A 432 21.96 -6.11 -4.43
C GLY A 432 20.67 -6.93 -4.36
N ASN A 433 19.64 -6.61 -5.13
CA ASN A 433 18.36 -7.29 -5.15
C ASN A 433 18.29 -8.24 -6.36
N ALA A 434 17.94 -9.53 -6.13
CA ALA A 434 17.83 -10.47 -7.23
C ALA A 434 16.61 -10.19 -8.13
N TYR A 435 15.54 -9.67 -7.55
CA TYR A 435 14.28 -9.36 -8.25
C TYR A 435 13.77 -7.98 -7.83
N SER A 436 13.15 -7.26 -8.78
CA SER A 436 12.45 -6.00 -8.51
C SER A 436 11.00 -6.05 -8.98
N ILE A 437 10.16 -5.19 -8.37
CA ILE A 437 8.78 -4.96 -8.81
C ILE A 437 8.72 -3.60 -9.49
N ILE A 438 8.35 -3.57 -10.75
CA ILE A 438 8.30 -2.39 -11.62
C ILE A 438 6.89 -1.86 -11.85
N LYS A 439 6.78 -0.77 -12.63
CA LYS A 439 5.52 -0.10 -13.01
C LYS A 439 4.70 0.38 -11.81
N CYS A 440 5.36 0.82 -10.75
CA CYS A 440 4.71 1.44 -9.60
C CYS A 440 4.62 2.96 -9.78
N CYS A 441 3.46 3.55 -9.57
CA CYS A 441 3.34 4.99 -9.41
C CYS A 441 4.09 5.43 -8.15
N ALA A 442 5.06 6.32 -8.27
CA ALA A 442 5.93 6.73 -7.17
C ALA A 442 5.12 7.32 -6.01
N SER A 443 4.30 8.31 -6.29
CA SER A 443 3.45 8.97 -5.30
C SER A 443 2.30 9.67 -6.02
N ALA A 444 1.19 9.89 -5.32
CA ALA A 444 0.18 10.85 -5.74
C ALA A 444 -0.39 11.55 -4.50
N GLY A 445 -0.77 12.77 -4.66
CA GLY A 445 -1.40 13.60 -3.66
C GLY A 445 -2.18 14.71 -4.35
N LEU A 446 -2.94 15.47 -3.58
CA LEU A 446 -3.76 16.58 -4.08
C LEU A 446 -3.39 17.84 -3.30
N SER A 447 -3.12 18.93 -4.01
CA SER A 447 -2.72 20.21 -3.41
C SER A 447 -2.82 21.34 -4.44
N SER A 448 -2.39 22.52 -4.08
CA SER A 448 -2.37 23.69 -4.99
C SER A 448 -1.52 23.49 -6.25
N ASP A 449 -0.54 22.58 -6.24
CA ASP A 449 0.34 22.23 -7.35
C ASP A 449 0.10 20.81 -7.93
N ARG A 450 -0.92 20.12 -7.42
CA ARG A 450 -1.32 18.74 -7.78
C ARG A 450 -2.81 18.72 -8.05
N ASP A 451 -3.16 18.99 -9.30
CA ASP A 451 -4.52 19.27 -9.74
C ASP A 451 -5.43 18.02 -9.83
N GLY A 452 -4.90 16.84 -9.59
CA GLY A 452 -5.67 15.59 -9.65
C GLY A 452 -6.25 15.25 -11.02
N SER A 453 -5.82 15.91 -12.09
CA SER A 453 -6.23 15.61 -13.46
C SER A 453 -5.59 14.33 -13.99
N ALA A 454 -6.12 13.77 -15.09
CA ALA A 454 -5.49 12.66 -15.78
C ALA A 454 -4.03 12.97 -16.17
N LYS A 455 -3.73 14.21 -16.60
CA LYS A 455 -2.35 14.67 -16.85
C LYS A 455 -1.46 14.55 -15.64
N TYR A 456 -1.95 14.92 -14.47
CA TYR A 456 -1.20 14.78 -13.23
C TYR A 456 -0.89 13.31 -12.94
N TYR A 457 -1.92 12.44 -12.96
CA TYR A 457 -1.72 11.01 -12.65
C TYR A 457 -0.86 10.27 -13.68
N LEU A 458 -0.79 10.76 -14.91
CA LEU A 458 0.05 10.21 -15.98
C LEU A 458 1.41 10.92 -16.10
N ALA A 459 1.79 11.73 -15.10
CA ALA A 459 3.08 12.42 -14.99
C ALA A 459 3.41 13.38 -16.14
N GLU A 460 2.39 14.01 -16.74
CA GLU A 460 2.56 15.00 -17.82
C GLU A 460 2.77 16.42 -17.33
N ASN A 461 2.41 16.73 -16.08
CA ASN A 461 2.61 18.06 -15.50
C ASN A 461 4.05 18.27 -15.02
N SER A 462 4.36 19.48 -14.56
CA SER A 462 5.68 19.83 -14.03
C SER A 462 6.03 19.10 -12.73
N ASN A 463 5.03 18.75 -11.94
CA ASN A 463 5.18 17.93 -10.75
C ASN A 463 5.14 16.45 -11.14
N LYS A 464 6.31 15.82 -11.23
CA LYS A 464 6.46 14.42 -11.63
C LYS A 464 6.38 13.43 -10.47
N ASP A 465 5.65 13.76 -9.40
CA ASP A 465 5.47 12.85 -8.25
C ASP A 465 4.86 11.52 -8.67
N THR A 466 3.96 11.55 -9.66
CA THR A 466 3.25 10.38 -10.19
C THR A 466 4.02 9.57 -11.24
N LYS A 467 5.31 9.87 -11.41
CA LYS A 467 6.14 9.12 -12.37
C LYS A 467 6.08 7.61 -12.12
N VAL A 468 6.18 6.85 -13.20
CA VAL A 468 6.25 5.38 -13.16
C VAL A 468 7.65 4.95 -12.75
N ILE A 469 7.75 4.11 -11.74
CA ILE A 469 9.00 3.50 -11.28
C ILE A 469 9.20 2.18 -12.01
N ASN A 470 10.32 2.06 -12.73
CA ASN A 470 10.66 0.91 -13.55
C ASN A 470 12.06 0.32 -13.28
N ASP A 471 12.80 0.91 -12.39
CA ASP A 471 14.22 0.65 -12.16
C ASP A 471 14.54 0.17 -10.73
N TYR A 472 13.56 0.17 -9.84
CA TYR A 472 13.68 -0.33 -8.47
C TYR A 472 12.32 -0.70 -7.88
N THR A 473 12.32 -1.37 -6.73
CA THR A 473 11.10 -1.71 -5.99
C THR A 473 10.70 -0.57 -5.06
N GLU A 474 9.47 -0.07 -5.21
CA GLU A 474 8.87 0.91 -4.31
C GLU A 474 8.18 0.18 -3.15
N GLY A 475 8.39 0.62 -1.90
CA GLY A 475 7.87 -0.05 -0.72
C GLY A 475 6.34 -0.20 -0.65
N LYS A 476 5.60 0.71 -1.29
CA LYS A 476 4.13 0.61 -1.36
C LYS A 476 3.66 -0.62 -2.12
N VAL A 477 4.29 -0.93 -3.25
CA VAL A 477 3.98 -2.16 -3.97
C VAL A 477 4.59 -3.38 -3.30
N LEU A 478 5.78 -3.25 -2.70
CA LEU A 478 6.44 -4.35 -1.99
C LEU A 478 5.54 -4.91 -0.89
N GLY A 479 5.09 -4.07 0.05
CA GLY A 479 4.23 -4.52 1.13
C GLY A 479 2.90 -5.08 0.64
N ALA A 480 2.28 -4.43 -0.34
CA ALA A 480 1.02 -4.91 -0.93
C ALA A 480 1.18 -6.26 -1.62
N PHE A 481 2.29 -6.47 -2.36
CA PHE A 481 2.52 -7.75 -3.03
C PHE A 481 2.89 -8.88 -2.05
N ILE A 482 3.64 -8.59 -0.99
CA ILE A 482 3.90 -9.59 0.07
C ILE A 482 2.57 -10.08 0.66
N LEU A 483 1.61 -9.19 0.92
CA LEU A 483 0.27 -9.57 1.39
C LEU A 483 -0.47 -10.42 0.35
N ALA A 484 -0.45 -10.02 -0.92
CA ALA A 484 -1.09 -10.77 -1.99
C ALA A 484 -0.48 -12.18 -2.15
N ALA A 485 0.85 -12.28 -2.10
CA ALA A 485 1.56 -13.55 -2.19
C ALA A 485 1.24 -14.46 -0.99
N THR A 486 1.28 -13.90 0.23
CA THR A 486 0.95 -14.64 1.46
C THR A 486 -0.49 -15.18 1.42
N GLU A 487 -1.46 -14.38 1.00
CA GLU A 487 -2.86 -14.83 0.88
C GLU A 487 -3.04 -15.86 -0.25
N TYR A 488 -2.34 -15.68 -1.38
CA TYR A 488 -2.38 -16.66 -2.47
C TYR A 488 -1.78 -18.00 -2.05
N GLU A 489 -0.60 -18.00 -1.45
CA GLU A 489 0.11 -19.19 -0.98
C GLU A 489 -0.65 -19.93 0.13
N ARG A 490 -1.38 -19.19 0.98
CA ARG A 490 -2.30 -19.76 1.97
C ARG A 490 -3.47 -20.50 1.32
N ALA A 491 -4.05 -19.94 0.26
CA ALA A 491 -5.21 -20.50 -0.43
C ALA A 491 -4.81 -21.61 -1.44
N TYR A 492 -3.64 -21.49 -2.04
CA TYR A 492 -3.11 -22.35 -3.10
C TYR A 492 -1.62 -22.64 -2.84
N PRO A 493 -1.30 -23.40 -1.79
CA PRO A 493 0.09 -23.63 -1.42
C PRO A 493 0.84 -24.32 -2.58
N PRO A 494 2.09 -23.91 -2.86
CA PRO A 494 2.97 -24.63 -3.77
C PRO A 494 3.02 -26.11 -3.41
N ALA A 495 3.01 -27.00 -4.41
CA ALA A 495 3.16 -28.42 -4.17
C ALA A 495 4.47 -28.65 -3.42
N ALA A 496 4.44 -29.37 -2.30
CA ALA A 496 5.67 -29.82 -1.65
C ALA A 496 6.51 -30.52 -2.73
N ALA A 497 7.77 -30.10 -2.88
CA ALA A 497 8.67 -30.76 -3.80
C ALA A 497 8.60 -32.25 -3.48
N ALA A 498 8.11 -33.05 -4.42
CA ALA A 498 8.10 -34.49 -4.25
C ALA A 498 9.53 -34.86 -3.88
N GLU A 499 9.72 -35.63 -2.79
CA GLU A 499 11.04 -36.09 -2.39
C GLU A 499 11.70 -36.67 -3.64
N ASP A 500 12.62 -35.92 -4.22
CA ASP A 500 13.44 -36.41 -5.34
C ASP A 500 14.42 -37.44 -4.75
N THR A 501 13.96 -38.68 -4.70
CA THR A 501 14.80 -39.81 -4.34
C THR A 501 15.78 -40.08 -5.49
N GLY A 502 16.67 -39.12 -5.82
CA GLY A 502 17.78 -39.39 -6.72
C GLY A 502 18.13 -38.33 -7.76
N GLY A 503 17.96 -37.05 -7.53
CA GLY A 503 18.49 -36.02 -8.42
C GLY A 503 18.77 -34.73 -7.65
N GLU A 504 19.90 -34.10 -7.95
CA GLU A 504 20.35 -32.89 -7.26
C GLU A 504 19.23 -31.82 -7.13
N CYS A 505 18.86 -31.54 -5.89
CA CYS A 505 17.92 -30.50 -5.54
C CYS A 505 18.43 -29.16 -6.10
N ARG A 506 17.79 -28.64 -7.15
CA ARG A 506 17.99 -27.26 -7.60
C ARG A 506 17.28 -26.29 -6.69
N CYS A 507 17.63 -26.29 -5.43
CA CYS A 507 17.45 -25.12 -4.58
C CYS A 507 18.37 -24.04 -5.14
N LEU A 508 17.82 -22.98 -5.69
CA LEU A 508 18.56 -21.77 -6.02
C LEU A 508 19.09 -21.16 -4.69
N ARG A 509 20.24 -21.71 -4.22
CA ARG A 509 21.07 -21.01 -3.26
C ARG A 509 21.72 -19.86 -4.02
N VAL A 510 21.23 -18.65 -3.79
CA VAL A 510 22.00 -17.45 -4.12
C VAL A 510 23.21 -17.45 -3.21
N THR A 511 24.32 -17.96 -3.70
CA THR A 511 25.63 -17.78 -3.06
C THR A 511 26.07 -16.37 -3.39
N ILE A 512 25.95 -15.46 -2.44
CA ILE A 512 26.57 -14.15 -2.52
C ILE A 512 28.07 -14.41 -2.29
N THR A 513 28.87 -14.29 -3.34
CA THR A 513 30.32 -14.15 -3.21
C THR A 513 30.61 -12.71 -2.80
N GLU A 514 31.45 -12.55 -1.76
CA GLU A 514 31.95 -11.28 -1.19
C GLU A 514 32.58 -10.34 -2.25
#